data_ad02fb174b24cb4ec239cd376c795c41
#
_entry.id   ad02fb174b24cb4ec239cd376c795c41
#
_cell.length_a   1.000
_cell.length_b   1.000
_cell.length_c   1.000
_cell.angle_alpha   90.00
_cell.angle_beta   90.00
_cell.angle_gamma   90.00
#
_symmetry.space_group_name_H-M   'P 1'
#
loop_
_entity.id
_entity.type
_entity.pdbx_description
1 polymer ?
#
loop_
_entity_poly.entity_id
_entity_poly.type
_entity_poly.pdbx_seq_one_letter_code
_entity_poly.pdbx_strand_id
1 'polypeptide(L)'
;MLFFSHLANQADLTREASAQAFSKARKHFSHNAFAILNRHLMALVASGLTTPHWNGLRVVAADASKMRLYLQDASHRFVGEAVAFGLYLPGLEMMLSSELYSASVGERQMLFEHLPRLGANDLLVLDRGYPARWLIAYLTQQGIAFCMRVDQTGFVAVQSFLRSGMAEQTVTIGKPKARYCKDYECQPIPSQVRLVRIVTPNGRMVVVMTSLFDSLVYPASDFAALYHSRWRIEEAFKRLKHRLALENTSGLSWLAAQQDFGAKILADNLHSLTVHEAEAFEAVKDGYKINRTYAFSHLKRCLPRWLLILMPTAGQFVATLKEIAKNLIGVVPDVSKPRPNHPKPHRKHAYKSTC
;
A
#
# COMPACT_ATOMS: atom_id res chain seq x y z
N MET A 1 7.74 -1.40 30.48
CA MET A 1 6.85 -1.71 31.62
C MET A 1 5.48 -1.07 31.46
N LEU A 2 5.34 0.23 31.24
CA LEU A 2 4.04 0.94 31.15
C LEU A 2 3.05 0.36 30.10
N PHE A 3 3.53 -0.15 28.97
CA PHE A 3 2.65 -0.68 27.92
C PHE A 3 1.94 -1.98 28.35
N PHE A 4 2.66 -2.89 29.02
CA PHE A 4 2.06 -4.16 29.48
C PHE A 4 1.16 -3.99 30.70
N SER A 5 1.54 -3.10 31.64
CA SER A 5 0.66 -2.76 32.75
C SER A 5 -0.61 -2.06 32.29
N HIS A 6 -0.50 -1.21 31.26
CA HIS A 6 -1.67 -0.54 30.67
C HIS A 6 -2.59 -1.56 29.95
N LEU A 7 -2.02 -2.50 29.19
CA LEU A 7 -2.76 -3.59 28.57
C LEU A 7 -3.36 -4.55 29.63
N ALA A 8 -2.61 -4.91 30.66
CA ALA A 8 -3.08 -5.78 31.73
C ALA A 8 -4.24 -5.11 32.51
N ASN A 9 -4.12 -3.81 32.82
CA ASN A 9 -5.18 -3.06 33.50
C ASN A 9 -6.43 -2.86 32.62
N GLN A 10 -6.26 -2.70 31.30
CA GLN A 10 -7.43 -2.60 30.39
C GLN A 10 -8.08 -3.97 30.13
N ALA A 11 -7.32 -5.05 30.30
CA ALA A 11 -7.69 -6.38 29.91
C ALA A 11 -8.13 -7.26 31.09
N ASP A 12 -8.05 -6.73 32.31
CA ASP A 12 -8.31 -7.52 33.53
C ASP A 12 -7.47 -8.83 33.56
N LEU A 13 -6.26 -8.76 32.99
CA LEU A 13 -5.37 -9.90 32.90
C LEU A 13 -4.69 -10.10 34.27
N THR A 14 -4.96 -11.24 34.87
CA THR A 14 -4.38 -11.65 36.17
C THR A 14 -2.89 -12.05 36.09
N ARG A 15 -2.32 -12.12 34.87
CA ARG A 15 -0.91 -12.47 34.65
C ARG A 15 -0.16 -11.30 34.05
N GLU A 16 0.80 -10.79 34.78
CA GLU A 16 1.79 -9.84 34.28
C GLU A 16 2.92 -10.59 33.55
N ALA A 17 3.17 -10.21 32.31
CA ALA A 17 4.35 -10.66 31.57
C ALA A 17 5.44 -9.60 31.63
N SER A 18 6.66 -9.97 32.03
CA SER A 18 7.81 -9.06 31.98
C SER A 18 8.15 -8.73 30.53
N ALA A 19 8.71 -7.54 30.28
CA ALA A 19 9.20 -7.14 28.95
C ALA A 19 10.22 -8.14 28.39
N GLN A 20 10.97 -8.81 29.26
CA GLN A 20 11.95 -9.84 28.89
C GLN A 20 11.26 -11.14 28.46
N ALA A 21 10.22 -11.59 29.15
CA ALA A 21 9.41 -12.75 28.77
C ALA A 21 8.75 -12.55 27.42
N PHE A 22 8.15 -11.37 27.19
CA PHE A 22 7.57 -10.99 25.90
C PHE A 22 8.62 -10.99 24.79
N SER A 23 9.80 -10.39 25.02
CA SER A 23 10.88 -10.37 24.02
C SER A 23 11.37 -11.79 23.66
N LYS A 24 11.42 -12.71 24.64
CA LYS A 24 11.74 -14.13 24.40
C LYS A 24 10.66 -14.82 23.58
N ALA A 25 9.39 -14.65 23.93
CA ALA A 25 8.26 -15.25 23.22
C ALA A 25 8.19 -14.77 21.76
N ARG A 26 8.44 -13.49 21.50
CA ARG A 26 8.47 -12.92 20.13
C ARG A 26 9.46 -13.61 19.19
N LYS A 27 10.58 -14.12 19.69
CA LYS A 27 11.57 -14.81 18.86
C LYS A 27 11.01 -16.05 18.19
N HIS A 28 10.01 -16.67 18.78
CA HIS A 28 9.33 -17.87 18.26
C HIS A 28 8.07 -17.54 17.45
N PHE A 29 7.69 -16.27 17.38
CA PHE A 29 6.51 -15.85 16.63
C PHE A 29 6.88 -15.50 15.17
N SER A 30 6.28 -16.16 14.22
CA SER A 30 6.54 -15.89 12.80
C SER A 30 5.98 -14.53 12.37
N HIS A 31 6.79 -13.71 11.70
CA HIS A 31 6.33 -12.44 11.11
C HIS A 31 5.24 -12.67 10.05
N ASN A 32 5.22 -13.83 9.40
CA ASN A 32 4.20 -14.20 8.40
C ASN A 32 2.77 -14.26 8.98
N ALA A 33 2.62 -14.39 10.30
CA ALA A 33 1.31 -14.39 10.93
C ALA A 33 0.50 -13.12 10.60
N PHE A 34 1.14 -11.95 10.58
CA PHE A 34 0.47 -10.70 10.22
C PHE A 34 0.08 -10.65 8.73
N ALA A 35 0.90 -11.20 7.84
CA ALA A 35 0.56 -11.32 6.43
C ALA A 35 -0.61 -12.28 6.19
N ILE A 36 -0.70 -13.38 6.98
CA ILE A 36 -1.83 -14.33 6.95
C ILE A 36 -3.10 -13.63 7.46
N LEU A 37 -3.03 -12.95 8.60
CA LEU A 37 -4.17 -12.20 9.15
C LEU A 37 -4.65 -11.11 8.18
N ASN A 38 -3.72 -10.38 7.55
CA ASN A 38 -4.08 -9.39 6.55
C ASN A 38 -4.79 -10.03 5.34
N ARG A 39 -4.35 -11.20 4.91
CA ARG A 39 -5.00 -11.94 3.82
C ARG A 39 -6.44 -12.33 4.18
N HIS A 40 -6.66 -12.82 5.40
CA HIS A 40 -8.01 -13.12 5.88
C HIS A 40 -8.88 -11.88 5.95
N LEU A 41 -8.34 -10.76 6.47
CA LEU A 41 -9.04 -9.49 6.48
C LEU A 41 -9.45 -9.06 5.07
N MET A 42 -8.52 -9.14 4.11
CA MET A 42 -8.79 -8.76 2.71
C MET A 42 -9.81 -9.68 2.04
N ALA A 43 -9.86 -10.97 2.39
CA ALA A 43 -10.89 -11.89 1.91
C ALA A 43 -12.28 -11.52 2.47
N LEU A 44 -12.37 -11.18 3.75
CA LEU A 44 -13.61 -10.69 4.36
C LEU A 44 -14.07 -9.37 3.73
N VAL A 45 -13.15 -8.43 3.50
CA VAL A 45 -13.44 -7.17 2.80
C VAL A 45 -13.99 -7.43 1.40
N ALA A 46 -13.38 -8.34 0.64
CA ALA A 46 -13.82 -8.66 -0.71
C ALA A 46 -15.22 -9.30 -0.76
N SER A 47 -15.63 -10.04 0.29
CA SER A 47 -16.96 -10.68 0.36
C SER A 47 -18.04 -9.77 0.99
N GLY A 48 -17.67 -8.80 1.81
CA GLY A 48 -18.58 -7.99 2.62
C GLY A 48 -18.70 -6.52 2.22
N LEU A 49 -17.71 -5.95 1.55
CA LEU A 49 -17.70 -4.54 1.16
C LEU A 49 -17.83 -4.36 -0.34
N THR A 50 -18.61 -3.35 -0.75
CA THR A 50 -18.59 -2.89 -2.14
C THR A 50 -17.26 -2.20 -2.42
N THR A 51 -16.36 -2.88 -3.10
CA THR A 51 -15.08 -2.30 -3.52
C THR A 51 -15.33 -1.36 -4.70
N PRO A 52 -14.88 -0.10 -4.65
CA PRO A 52 -14.96 0.80 -5.79
C PRO A 52 -14.16 0.23 -6.99
N HIS A 53 -14.81 0.17 -8.15
CA HIS A 53 -14.22 -0.28 -9.40
C HIS A 53 -14.08 0.89 -10.39
N TRP A 54 -13.05 0.83 -11.20
CA TRP A 54 -12.87 1.71 -12.35
C TRP A 54 -13.19 0.92 -13.61
N ASN A 55 -14.30 1.27 -14.28
CA ASN A 55 -14.82 0.57 -15.47
C ASN A 55 -14.83 -0.98 -15.31
N GLY A 56 -15.33 -1.45 -14.17
CA GLY A 56 -15.44 -2.88 -13.86
C GLY A 56 -14.18 -3.54 -13.29
N LEU A 57 -13.05 -2.82 -13.20
CA LEU A 57 -11.78 -3.34 -12.68
C LEU A 57 -11.46 -2.77 -11.29
N ARG A 58 -10.93 -3.62 -10.41
CA ARG A 58 -10.42 -3.20 -9.10
C ARG A 58 -9.03 -2.59 -9.26
N VAL A 59 -8.88 -1.31 -8.96
CA VAL A 59 -7.59 -0.61 -9.07
C VAL A 59 -6.65 -1.03 -7.95
N VAL A 60 -5.44 -1.45 -8.33
CA VAL A 60 -4.35 -1.80 -7.41
C VAL A 60 -3.12 -0.96 -7.75
N ALA A 61 -2.63 -0.15 -6.83
CA ALA A 61 -1.38 0.60 -6.98
C ALA A 61 -0.23 -0.16 -6.34
N ALA A 62 0.96 -0.14 -6.96
CA ALA A 62 2.18 -0.68 -6.37
C ALA A 62 3.23 0.42 -6.20
N ASP A 63 3.90 0.41 -5.07
CA ASP A 63 5.01 1.32 -4.80
C ASP A 63 5.93 0.77 -3.71
N ALA A 64 7.15 1.32 -3.65
CA ALA A 64 8.14 1.02 -2.65
C ALA A 64 8.55 2.28 -1.88
N SER A 65 8.78 2.17 -0.58
CA SER A 65 9.17 3.29 0.26
C SER A 65 10.40 2.94 1.08
N LYS A 66 11.48 3.71 0.91
CA LYS A 66 12.69 3.55 1.72
C LYS A 66 12.38 3.80 3.19
N MET A 67 12.89 2.92 4.03
CA MET A 67 12.74 2.94 5.47
C MET A 67 14.11 3.08 6.11
N ARG A 68 14.21 3.91 7.14
CA ARG A 68 15.40 3.99 7.99
C ARG A 68 15.10 3.27 9.29
N LEU A 69 15.71 2.11 9.46
CA LEU A 69 15.52 1.27 10.63
C LEU A 69 16.81 1.22 11.44
N TYR A 70 16.68 1.16 12.76
CA TYR A 70 17.79 0.98 13.66
C TYR A 70 17.88 -0.50 14.06
N LEU A 71 18.63 -1.27 13.26
CA LEU A 71 18.75 -2.70 13.40
C LEU A 71 20.19 -3.10 13.70
N GLN A 72 20.36 -4.16 14.44
CA GLN A 72 21.65 -4.77 14.77
C GLN A 72 21.77 -6.12 14.06
N ASP A 73 22.80 -6.30 13.26
CA ASP A 73 23.14 -7.58 12.65
C ASP A 73 23.93 -8.49 13.62
N ALA A 74 24.26 -9.72 13.18
CA ALA A 74 25.01 -10.68 13.98
C ALA A 74 26.42 -10.19 14.37
N SER A 75 26.98 -9.22 13.65
CA SER A 75 28.27 -8.59 13.93
C SER A 75 28.15 -7.29 14.74
N HIS A 76 27.00 -7.05 15.37
CA HIS A 76 26.68 -5.84 16.13
C HIS A 76 26.76 -4.52 15.35
N ARG A 77 26.71 -4.57 14.02
CA ARG A 77 26.63 -3.40 13.17
C ARG A 77 25.18 -2.97 13.00
N PHE A 78 24.97 -1.66 12.88
CA PHE A 78 23.64 -1.11 12.64
C PHE A 78 23.37 -1.05 11.14
N VAL A 79 22.29 -1.69 10.71
CA VAL A 79 21.80 -1.64 9.33
C VAL A 79 20.76 -0.53 9.26
N GLY A 80 21.03 0.51 8.48
CA GLY A 80 20.21 1.72 8.46
C GLY A 80 19.07 1.74 7.45
N GLU A 81 19.06 0.83 6.45
CA GLU A 81 18.14 0.92 5.33
C GLU A 81 17.38 -0.38 5.08
N ALA A 82 16.07 -0.23 4.84
CA ALA A 82 15.17 -1.26 4.36
C ALA A 82 14.22 -0.64 3.33
N VAL A 83 13.45 -1.46 2.64
CA VAL A 83 12.42 -1.01 1.71
C VAL A 83 11.10 -1.67 2.07
N ALA A 84 10.08 -0.86 2.34
CA ALA A 84 8.71 -1.31 2.46
C ALA A 84 8.09 -1.33 1.07
N PHE A 85 7.62 -2.49 0.62
CA PHE A 85 6.86 -2.63 -0.62
C PHE A 85 5.40 -2.91 -0.31
N GLY A 86 4.48 -2.44 -1.18
CA GLY A 86 3.06 -2.71 -1.02
C GLY A 86 2.27 -2.72 -2.33
N LEU A 87 1.25 -3.57 -2.36
CA LEU A 87 0.09 -3.47 -3.22
C LEU A 87 -1.04 -2.82 -2.44
N TYR A 88 -1.61 -1.77 -2.96
CA TYR A 88 -2.57 -0.90 -2.28
C TYR A 88 -3.85 -0.74 -3.07
N LEU A 89 -4.98 -0.75 -2.39
CA LEU A 89 -6.31 -0.50 -2.94
C LEU A 89 -6.69 0.97 -2.71
N PRO A 90 -6.51 1.87 -3.70
CA PRO A 90 -6.79 3.30 -3.52
C PRO A 90 -8.25 3.59 -3.16
N GLY A 91 -9.18 2.78 -3.66
CA GLY A 91 -10.61 2.92 -3.38
C GLY A 91 -11.00 2.59 -1.94
N LEU A 92 -10.25 1.70 -1.27
CA LEU A 92 -10.50 1.30 0.12
C LEU A 92 -9.48 1.90 1.10
N GLU A 93 -8.42 2.51 0.60
CA GLU A 93 -7.28 2.97 1.38
C GLU A 93 -6.65 1.87 2.25
N MET A 94 -6.53 0.65 1.70
CA MET A 94 -6.03 -0.54 2.39
C MET A 94 -4.85 -1.18 1.65
N MET A 95 -3.89 -1.75 2.38
CA MET A 95 -2.82 -2.56 1.81
C MET A 95 -3.33 -3.97 1.51
N LEU A 96 -3.44 -4.32 0.23
CA LEU A 96 -3.78 -5.67 -0.23
C LEU A 96 -2.70 -6.67 0.18
N SER A 97 -1.44 -6.29 -0.03
CA SER A 97 -0.26 -7.06 0.36
C SER A 97 0.91 -6.11 0.62
N SER A 98 1.77 -6.43 1.57
CA SER A 98 2.91 -5.57 1.89
C SER A 98 3.97 -6.36 2.64
N GLU A 99 5.25 -6.04 2.36
CA GLU A 99 6.38 -6.71 2.99
C GLU A 99 7.57 -5.74 3.16
N LEU A 100 8.44 -6.08 4.12
CA LEU A 100 9.66 -5.35 4.41
C LEU A 100 10.86 -6.09 3.84
N TYR A 101 11.57 -5.43 2.93
CA TYR A 101 12.71 -5.98 2.20
C TYR A 101 14.04 -5.35 2.63
N SER A 102 15.13 -6.09 2.42
CA SER A 102 16.46 -5.52 2.42
C SER A 102 16.61 -4.48 1.30
N ALA A 103 17.38 -3.44 1.54
CA ALA A 103 17.67 -2.40 0.54
C ALA A 103 18.39 -2.93 -0.73
N SER A 104 18.94 -4.15 -0.68
CA SER A 104 19.58 -4.80 -1.82
C SER A 104 18.59 -5.39 -2.84
N VAL A 105 17.33 -5.59 -2.48
CA VAL A 105 16.29 -6.14 -3.37
C VAL A 105 15.76 -5.06 -4.29
N GLY A 106 15.69 -5.35 -5.59
CA GLY A 106 15.15 -4.41 -6.57
C GLY A 106 13.63 -4.33 -6.54
N GLU A 107 13.06 -3.14 -6.77
CA GLU A 107 11.60 -2.91 -6.71
C GLU A 107 10.79 -3.82 -7.64
N ARG A 108 11.35 -4.15 -8.83
CA ARG A 108 10.69 -5.08 -9.77
C ARG A 108 10.65 -6.51 -9.26
N GLN A 109 11.66 -6.92 -8.48
CA GLN A 109 11.68 -8.23 -7.82
C GLN A 109 10.62 -8.26 -6.71
N MET A 110 10.55 -7.21 -5.90
CA MET A 110 9.51 -7.07 -4.87
C MET A 110 8.12 -7.15 -5.50
N LEU A 111 7.88 -6.43 -6.61
CA LEU A 111 6.60 -6.51 -7.32
C LEU A 111 6.30 -7.94 -7.78
N PHE A 112 7.29 -8.62 -8.38
CA PHE A 112 7.09 -9.98 -8.90
C PHE A 112 6.61 -10.95 -7.82
N GLU A 113 7.17 -10.88 -6.62
CA GLU A 113 6.78 -11.72 -5.48
C GLU A 113 5.34 -11.47 -4.99
N HIS A 114 4.79 -10.31 -5.30
CA HIS A 114 3.42 -9.94 -4.94
C HIS A 114 2.39 -10.15 -6.07
N LEU A 115 2.82 -10.33 -7.33
CA LEU A 115 1.91 -10.52 -8.48
C LEU A 115 0.92 -11.68 -8.30
N PRO A 116 1.24 -12.81 -7.63
CA PRO A 116 0.26 -13.88 -7.37
C PRO A 116 -0.93 -13.47 -6.48
N ARG A 117 -0.94 -12.25 -5.96
CA ARG A 117 -2.08 -11.68 -5.21
C ARG A 117 -3.11 -11.01 -6.11
N LEU A 118 -2.79 -10.83 -7.38
CA LEU A 118 -3.64 -10.19 -8.38
C LEU A 118 -4.39 -11.24 -9.21
N GLY A 119 -5.55 -10.86 -9.71
CA GLY A 119 -6.39 -11.67 -10.58
C GLY A 119 -6.86 -10.91 -11.82
N ALA A 120 -7.65 -11.57 -12.64
CA ALA A 120 -8.16 -11.03 -13.92
C ALA A 120 -9.02 -9.76 -13.76
N ASN A 121 -9.63 -9.54 -12.59
CA ASN A 121 -10.44 -8.36 -12.31
C ASN A 121 -9.63 -7.18 -11.73
N ASP A 122 -8.30 -7.34 -11.64
CA ASP A 122 -7.42 -6.28 -11.12
C ASP A 122 -6.81 -5.46 -12.24
N LEU A 123 -6.72 -4.15 -12.01
CA LEU A 123 -5.98 -3.20 -12.83
C LEU A 123 -4.77 -2.69 -12.04
N LEU A 124 -3.59 -3.19 -12.39
CA LEU A 124 -2.34 -2.82 -11.73
C LEU A 124 -1.82 -1.48 -12.27
N VAL A 125 -1.70 -0.48 -11.40
CA VAL A 125 -1.21 0.86 -11.76
C VAL A 125 0.20 1.07 -11.21
N LEU A 126 1.17 1.36 -12.10
CA LEU A 126 2.60 1.38 -11.82
C LEU A 126 3.28 2.70 -12.22
N ASP A 127 4.33 3.07 -11.47
CA ASP A 127 5.20 4.19 -11.82
C ASP A 127 6.19 3.82 -12.95
N ARG A 128 6.91 4.83 -13.44
CA ARG A 128 7.92 4.74 -14.50
C ARG A 128 9.11 3.84 -14.17
N GLY A 129 9.33 3.48 -12.92
CA GLY A 129 10.40 2.57 -12.49
C GLY A 129 10.14 1.10 -12.86
N TYR A 130 8.88 0.72 -13.08
CA TYR A 130 8.49 -0.67 -13.27
C TYR A 130 8.50 -1.19 -14.71
N PRO A 131 8.17 -0.42 -15.77
CA PRO A 131 8.05 -0.96 -17.12
C PRO A 131 9.27 -1.77 -17.52
N ALA A 132 9.04 -3.05 -17.88
CA ALA A 132 10.03 -3.99 -18.35
C ALA A 132 9.35 -4.97 -19.31
N ARG A 133 10.08 -5.44 -20.35
CA ARG A 133 9.51 -6.36 -21.35
C ARG A 133 8.98 -7.64 -20.71
N TRP A 134 9.71 -8.18 -19.74
CA TRP A 134 9.28 -9.39 -19.02
C TRP A 134 8.03 -9.17 -18.19
N LEU A 135 7.90 -8.01 -17.54
CA LEU A 135 6.72 -7.69 -16.73
C LEU A 135 5.47 -7.54 -17.61
N ILE A 136 5.59 -6.85 -18.75
CA ILE A 136 4.50 -6.72 -19.73
C ILE A 136 4.08 -8.11 -20.22
N ALA A 137 5.04 -8.95 -20.61
CA ALA A 137 4.77 -10.32 -21.10
C ALA A 137 4.11 -11.18 -20.00
N TYR A 138 4.59 -11.11 -18.76
CA TYR A 138 4.02 -11.83 -17.62
C TYR A 138 2.58 -11.39 -17.35
N LEU A 139 2.32 -10.07 -17.21
CA LEU A 139 0.97 -9.55 -16.93
C LEU A 139 0.00 -9.91 -18.06
N THR A 140 0.42 -9.82 -19.32
CA THR A 140 -0.39 -10.21 -20.47
C THR A 140 -0.70 -11.72 -20.44
N GLN A 141 0.28 -12.55 -20.11
CA GLN A 141 0.11 -14.02 -20.01
C GLN A 141 -0.84 -14.40 -18.87
N GLN A 142 -0.80 -13.69 -17.74
CA GLN A 142 -1.67 -13.94 -16.59
C GLN A 142 -3.06 -13.28 -16.72
N GLY A 143 -3.30 -12.53 -17.81
CA GLY A 143 -4.57 -11.80 -18.00
C GLY A 143 -4.80 -10.68 -16.99
N ILE A 144 -3.73 -10.15 -16.37
CA ILE A 144 -3.81 -9.05 -15.41
C ILE A 144 -3.74 -7.73 -16.18
N ALA A 145 -4.79 -6.91 -16.06
CA ALA A 145 -4.81 -5.59 -16.68
C ALA A 145 -3.80 -4.66 -15.99
N PHE A 146 -3.16 -3.79 -16.78
CA PHE A 146 -2.20 -2.83 -16.25
C PHE A 146 -2.29 -1.45 -16.90
N CYS A 147 -1.90 -0.43 -16.14
CA CYS A 147 -1.64 0.93 -16.60
C CYS A 147 -0.36 1.41 -15.94
N MET A 148 0.70 1.63 -16.71
CA MET A 148 1.99 2.03 -16.18
C MET A 148 2.55 3.25 -16.91
N ARG A 149 3.09 4.20 -16.16
CA ARG A 149 3.80 5.32 -16.76
C ARG A 149 5.09 4.82 -17.39
N VAL A 150 5.38 5.30 -18.59
CA VAL A 150 6.61 4.96 -19.29
C VAL A 150 7.55 6.15 -19.40
N ASP A 151 8.85 5.88 -19.33
CA ASP A 151 9.88 6.89 -19.58
C ASP A 151 10.07 7.08 -21.07
N GLN A 152 10.38 8.29 -21.47
CA GLN A 152 10.60 8.68 -22.87
C GLN A 152 11.75 7.90 -23.53
N THR A 153 12.70 7.38 -22.73
CA THR A 153 13.89 6.67 -23.24
C THR A 153 13.77 5.15 -23.16
N GLY A 154 12.73 4.61 -22.50
CA GLY A 154 12.69 3.18 -22.16
C GLY A 154 12.43 2.21 -23.30
N PHE A 155 11.65 2.62 -24.31
CA PHE A 155 11.22 1.78 -25.43
C PHE A 155 11.23 2.57 -26.75
N VAL A 156 11.76 1.97 -27.81
CA VAL A 156 11.78 2.58 -29.15
C VAL A 156 10.35 2.92 -29.62
N ALA A 157 9.38 2.03 -29.37
CA ALA A 157 7.97 2.27 -29.70
C ALA A 157 7.40 3.51 -28.99
N VAL A 158 7.78 3.77 -27.73
CA VAL A 158 7.37 4.97 -26.99
C VAL A 158 7.99 6.22 -27.58
N GLN A 159 9.27 6.17 -27.99
CA GLN A 159 9.94 7.29 -28.65
C GLN A 159 9.28 7.65 -29.99
N SER A 160 8.92 6.63 -30.79
CA SER A 160 8.20 6.81 -32.07
C SER A 160 6.82 7.40 -31.84
N PHE A 161 6.09 6.91 -30.85
CA PHE A 161 4.79 7.46 -30.46
C PHE A 161 4.88 8.92 -30.00
N LEU A 162 5.90 9.27 -29.23
CA LEU A 162 6.11 10.67 -28.80
C LEU A 162 6.33 11.61 -29.99
N ARG A 163 7.06 11.16 -31.01
CA ARG A 163 7.32 11.93 -32.22
C ARG A 163 6.12 12.02 -33.16
N SER A 164 5.22 11.04 -33.14
CA SER A 164 4.03 11.03 -34.03
C SER A 164 3.01 12.12 -33.73
N GLY A 165 3.02 12.72 -32.53
CA GLY A 165 2.00 13.69 -32.09
C GLY A 165 0.62 13.08 -31.78
N MET A 166 0.42 11.77 -31.99
CA MET A 166 -0.86 11.09 -31.75
C MET A 166 -1.26 11.13 -30.28
N ALA A 167 -2.57 11.21 -29.99
CA ALA A 167 -3.10 11.15 -28.63
C ALA A 167 -2.99 9.73 -28.03
N GLU A 168 -3.20 8.71 -28.85
CA GLU A 168 -3.09 7.30 -28.50
C GLU A 168 -2.68 6.43 -29.70
N GLN A 169 -2.09 5.30 -29.42
CA GLN A 169 -1.67 4.34 -30.46
C GLN A 169 -1.46 2.95 -29.85
N THR A 170 -1.92 1.90 -30.54
CA THR A 170 -1.50 0.52 -30.23
C THR A 170 -0.14 0.24 -30.87
N VAL A 171 0.79 -0.28 -30.08
CA VAL A 171 2.14 -0.60 -30.50
C VAL A 171 2.58 -1.95 -30.00
N THR A 172 3.62 -2.53 -30.64
CA THR A 172 4.22 -3.80 -30.21
C THR A 172 5.50 -3.55 -29.44
N ILE A 173 5.57 -4.08 -28.23
CA ILE A 173 6.79 -4.13 -27.44
C ILE A 173 7.52 -5.43 -27.75
N GLY A 174 8.79 -5.34 -28.10
CA GLY A 174 9.61 -6.51 -28.46
C GLY A 174 9.73 -7.52 -27.32
N LYS A 175 9.99 -8.78 -27.67
CA LYS A 175 10.10 -9.91 -26.74
C LYS A 175 11.11 -9.66 -25.62
N PRO A 176 10.90 -10.21 -24.42
CA PRO A 176 11.88 -10.20 -23.33
C PRO A 176 13.13 -11.02 -23.69
N LYS A 177 14.25 -10.76 -23.04
CA LYS A 177 15.46 -11.59 -23.19
C LYS A 177 15.24 -12.96 -22.53
N ALA A 178 15.79 -14.01 -23.09
CA ALA A 178 15.62 -15.40 -22.64
C ALA A 178 15.90 -15.60 -21.15
N ARG A 179 16.97 -14.96 -20.62
CA ARG A 179 17.28 -15.02 -19.17
C ARG A 179 16.11 -14.56 -18.30
N TYR A 180 15.46 -13.44 -18.66
CA TYR A 180 14.33 -12.92 -17.90
C TYR A 180 13.07 -13.78 -18.05
N CYS A 181 12.90 -14.46 -19.20
CA CYS A 181 11.81 -15.39 -19.36
C CYS A 181 11.93 -16.57 -18.39
N LYS A 182 13.17 -17.04 -18.17
CA LYS A 182 13.45 -18.09 -17.18
C LYS A 182 13.26 -17.59 -15.75
N ASP A 183 13.82 -16.39 -15.44
CA ASP A 183 13.80 -15.84 -14.08
C ASP A 183 12.40 -15.43 -13.62
N TYR A 184 11.52 -14.99 -14.55
CA TYR A 184 10.19 -14.45 -14.27
C TYR A 184 9.06 -15.25 -14.94
N GLU A 185 9.30 -16.48 -15.35
CA GLU A 185 8.31 -17.44 -15.84
C GLU A 185 7.38 -16.88 -16.94
N CYS A 186 7.93 -16.03 -17.84
CA CYS A 186 7.17 -15.43 -18.93
C CYS A 186 7.60 -15.95 -20.30
N GLN A 187 6.71 -15.89 -21.27
CA GLN A 187 6.99 -16.34 -22.63
C GLN A 187 7.85 -15.33 -23.41
N PRO A 188 8.77 -15.80 -24.30
CA PRO A 188 9.64 -14.93 -25.10
C PRO A 188 8.92 -14.41 -26.36
N ILE A 189 7.70 -13.88 -26.21
CA ILE A 189 6.89 -13.35 -27.31
C ILE A 189 6.75 -11.83 -27.21
N PRO A 190 6.59 -11.10 -28.33
CA PRO A 190 6.24 -9.68 -28.31
C PRO A 190 4.86 -9.46 -27.68
N SER A 191 4.65 -8.33 -27.02
CA SER A 191 3.39 -7.95 -26.40
C SER A 191 2.80 -6.71 -27.08
N GLN A 192 1.52 -6.74 -27.40
CA GLN A 192 0.80 -5.53 -27.80
C GLN A 192 0.43 -4.70 -26.58
N VAL A 193 0.51 -3.38 -26.71
CA VAL A 193 0.11 -2.42 -25.67
C VAL A 193 -0.49 -1.18 -26.33
N ARG A 194 -1.38 -0.51 -25.63
CA ARG A 194 -1.89 0.80 -26.00
C ARG A 194 -1.11 1.89 -25.25
N LEU A 195 -0.58 2.86 -25.98
CA LEU A 195 0.04 4.06 -25.45
C LEU A 195 -0.97 5.20 -25.46
N VAL A 196 -1.09 5.93 -24.36
CA VAL A 196 -2.03 7.05 -24.22
C VAL A 196 -1.28 8.26 -23.65
N ARG A 197 -1.45 9.43 -24.26
CA ARG A 197 -0.97 10.71 -23.72
C ARG A 197 -1.95 11.21 -22.68
N ILE A 198 -1.47 11.54 -21.52
CA ILE A 198 -2.28 12.14 -20.46
C ILE A 198 -1.62 13.42 -19.96
N VAL A 199 -2.43 14.35 -19.50
CA VAL A 199 -1.96 15.55 -18.79
C VAL A 199 -2.17 15.33 -17.29
N THR A 200 -1.09 15.41 -16.54
CA THR A 200 -1.16 15.30 -15.08
C THR A 200 -1.74 16.59 -14.47
N PRO A 201 -2.25 16.58 -13.21
CA PRO A 201 -2.78 17.79 -12.56
C PRO A 201 -1.83 19.00 -12.57
N ASN A 202 -0.52 18.77 -12.65
CA ASN A 202 0.50 19.84 -12.72
C ASN A 202 0.74 20.34 -14.16
N GLY A 203 -0.12 20.03 -15.13
CA GLY A 203 0.01 20.41 -16.53
C GLY A 203 1.12 19.64 -17.30
N ARG A 204 1.75 18.63 -16.71
CA ARG A 204 2.80 17.84 -17.33
C ARG A 204 2.21 16.78 -18.24
N MET A 205 2.65 16.73 -19.50
CA MET A 205 2.33 15.64 -20.39
C MET A 205 3.19 14.41 -20.07
N VAL A 206 2.55 13.26 -19.91
CA VAL A 206 3.20 11.97 -19.71
C VAL A 206 2.53 10.92 -20.59
N VAL A 207 3.22 9.80 -20.83
CA VAL A 207 2.67 8.66 -21.56
C VAL A 207 2.43 7.52 -20.57
N VAL A 208 1.24 6.94 -20.64
CA VAL A 208 0.93 5.67 -19.99
C VAL A 208 0.83 4.55 -21.02
N MET A 209 1.27 3.38 -20.64
CA MET A 209 1.20 2.13 -21.39
C MET A 209 0.19 1.22 -20.70
N THR A 210 -0.74 0.66 -21.45
CA THR A 210 -1.81 -0.16 -20.89
C THR A 210 -2.15 -1.37 -21.74
N SER A 211 -2.73 -2.40 -21.14
CA SER A 211 -3.34 -3.56 -21.80
C SER A 211 -4.81 -3.35 -22.13
N LEU A 212 -5.38 -2.18 -21.86
CA LEU A 212 -6.79 -1.85 -22.08
C LEU A 212 -6.98 -1.24 -23.48
N PHE A 213 -7.36 -2.05 -24.45
CA PHE A 213 -7.39 -1.68 -25.87
C PHE A 213 -8.68 -1.00 -26.28
N ASP A 214 -9.83 -1.41 -25.71
CA ASP A 214 -11.14 -0.90 -26.10
C ASP A 214 -11.30 0.58 -25.67
N SER A 215 -11.25 1.49 -26.63
CA SER A 215 -11.37 2.93 -26.38
C SER A 215 -12.80 3.38 -26.04
N LEU A 216 -13.81 2.57 -26.31
CA LEU A 216 -15.20 2.84 -25.93
C LEU A 216 -15.41 2.56 -24.44
N VAL A 217 -14.83 1.47 -23.93
CA VAL A 217 -14.90 1.06 -22.53
C VAL A 217 -13.88 1.85 -21.68
N TYR A 218 -12.71 2.12 -22.25
CA TYR A 218 -11.57 2.78 -21.57
C TYR A 218 -11.12 4.02 -22.37
N PRO A 219 -11.88 5.11 -22.37
CA PRO A 219 -11.53 6.31 -23.12
C PRO A 219 -10.25 6.95 -22.60
N ALA A 220 -9.47 7.55 -23.51
CA ALA A 220 -8.17 8.16 -23.19
C ALA A 220 -8.27 9.25 -22.10
N SER A 221 -9.40 9.96 -22.01
CA SER A 221 -9.69 10.99 -20.99
C SER A 221 -9.59 10.47 -19.56
N ASP A 222 -9.94 9.21 -19.33
CA ASP A 222 -10.09 8.65 -17.97
C ASP A 222 -8.75 8.21 -17.36
N PHE A 223 -7.74 8.01 -18.20
CA PHE A 223 -6.42 7.56 -17.73
C PHE A 223 -5.67 8.57 -16.87
N ALA A 224 -5.97 9.86 -17.00
CA ALA A 224 -5.35 10.89 -16.15
C ALA A 224 -5.79 10.74 -14.70
N ALA A 225 -7.09 10.59 -14.44
CA ALA A 225 -7.64 10.35 -13.11
C ALA A 225 -7.23 8.99 -12.54
N LEU A 226 -7.28 7.93 -13.38
CA LEU A 226 -6.82 6.60 -13.01
C LEU A 226 -5.35 6.63 -12.54
N TYR A 227 -4.46 7.19 -13.36
CA TYR A 227 -3.04 7.24 -13.03
C TYR A 227 -2.77 8.12 -11.80
N HIS A 228 -3.54 9.18 -11.61
CA HIS A 228 -3.45 10.02 -10.42
C HIS A 228 -3.78 9.25 -9.14
N SER A 229 -4.71 8.31 -9.18
CA SER A 229 -5.08 7.48 -8.02
C SER A 229 -3.90 6.69 -7.44
N ARG A 230 -2.88 6.38 -8.23
CA ARG A 230 -1.64 5.73 -7.78
C ARG A 230 -0.95 6.48 -6.63
N TRP A 231 -1.02 7.82 -6.63
CA TRP A 231 -0.35 8.62 -5.60
C TRP A 231 -0.87 8.35 -4.17
N ARG A 232 -2.04 7.76 -4.06
CA ARG A 232 -2.60 7.39 -2.75
C ARG A 232 -1.74 6.39 -1.99
N ILE A 233 -0.96 5.53 -2.68
CA ILE A 233 -0.02 4.63 -1.99
C ILE A 233 1.17 5.40 -1.38
N GLU A 234 1.67 6.43 -2.07
CA GLU A 234 2.72 7.30 -1.51
C GLU A 234 2.21 8.03 -0.25
N GLU A 235 0.97 8.49 -0.28
CA GLU A 235 0.31 9.11 0.88
C GLU A 235 0.07 8.09 2.00
N ALA A 236 -0.28 6.85 1.67
CA ALA A 236 -0.41 5.77 2.63
C ALA A 236 0.92 5.49 3.35
N PHE A 237 2.04 5.38 2.64
CA PHE A 237 3.35 5.22 3.27
C PHE A 237 3.75 6.44 4.11
N LYS A 238 3.45 7.67 3.67
CA LYS A 238 3.66 8.87 4.50
C LYS A 238 2.83 8.82 5.78
N ARG A 239 1.56 8.43 5.67
CA ARG A 239 0.64 8.27 6.81
C ARG A 239 1.18 7.23 7.80
N LEU A 240 1.58 6.06 7.32
CA LEU A 240 2.15 4.98 8.12
C LEU A 240 3.43 5.43 8.85
N LYS A 241 4.34 6.12 8.16
CA LYS A 241 5.58 6.64 8.76
C LYS A 241 5.31 7.67 9.86
N HIS A 242 4.32 8.53 9.68
CA HIS A 242 4.02 9.60 10.65
C HIS A 242 3.07 9.14 11.77
N ARG A 243 1.99 8.43 11.43
CA ARG A 243 0.94 8.08 12.40
C ARG A 243 1.29 6.83 13.20
N LEU A 244 1.81 5.80 12.53
CA LEU A 244 2.19 4.54 13.14
C LEU A 244 3.68 4.44 13.45
N ALA A 245 4.43 5.53 13.22
CA ALA A 245 5.87 5.55 13.42
C ALA A 245 6.54 4.30 12.79
N LEU A 246 6.27 4.07 11.49
CA LEU A 246 6.62 2.84 10.79
C LEU A 246 8.12 2.51 10.90
N GLU A 247 8.97 3.54 11.00
CA GLU A 247 10.42 3.42 11.14
C GLU A 247 10.89 3.15 12.58
N ASN A 248 10.01 3.20 13.58
CA ASN A 248 10.34 2.84 14.95
C ASN A 248 10.11 1.34 15.16
N THR A 249 11.11 0.64 15.67
CA THR A 249 11.04 -0.80 15.95
C THR A 249 11.07 -1.05 17.44
N SER A 250 10.34 -2.07 17.90
CA SER A 250 10.32 -2.50 19.30
C SER A 250 11.48 -3.44 19.65
N GLY A 251 12.34 -3.77 18.68
CA GLY A 251 13.52 -4.60 18.83
C GLY A 251 14.57 -4.28 17.76
N LEU A 252 15.80 -4.72 17.97
CA LEU A 252 16.95 -4.46 17.09
C LEU A 252 17.13 -5.53 16.00
N SER A 253 16.37 -6.64 16.05
CA SER A 253 16.51 -7.71 15.06
C SER A 253 15.66 -7.46 13.83
N TRP A 254 16.06 -8.02 12.69
CA TRP A 254 15.28 -8.00 11.45
C TRP A 254 13.88 -8.62 11.65
N LEU A 255 13.81 -9.75 12.36
CA LEU A 255 12.54 -10.39 12.70
C LEU A 255 11.61 -9.45 13.47
N ALA A 256 12.14 -8.70 14.46
CA ALA A 256 11.33 -7.74 15.20
C ALA A 256 10.81 -6.60 14.29
N ALA A 257 11.63 -6.12 13.36
CA ALA A 257 11.20 -5.11 12.40
C ALA A 257 10.11 -5.63 11.45
N GLN A 258 10.23 -6.85 10.96
CA GLN A 258 9.20 -7.48 10.11
C GLN A 258 7.88 -7.69 10.89
N GLN A 259 7.95 -8.12 12.15
CA GLN A 259 6.77 -8.26 13.00
C GLN A 259 6.08 -6.92 13.26
N ASP A 260 6.85 -5.89 13.61
CA ASP A 260 6.31 -4.53 13.85
C ASP A 260 5.72 -3.94 12.58
N PHE A 261 6.38 -4.14 11.44
CA PHE A 261 5.89 -3.71 10.14
C PHE A 261 4.54 -4.36 9.82
N GLY A 262 4.46 -5.68 9.88
CA GLY A 262 3.23 -6.43 9.59
C GLY A 262 2.08 -6.06 10.52
N ALA A 263 2.36 -5.90 11.83
CA ALA A 263 1.36 -5.47 12.81
C ALA A 263 0.81 -4.07 12.52
N LYS A 264 1.68 -3.13 12.12
CA LYS A 264 1.27 -1.75 11.78
C LYS A 264 0.46 -1.70 10.49
N ILE A 265 0.79 -2.49 9.49
CA ILE A 265 0.00 -2.62 8.26
C ILE A 265 -1.40 -3.16 8.57
N LEU A 266 -1.49 -4.25 9.35
CA LEU A 266 -2.78 -4.80 9.77
C LEU A 266 -3.61 -3.79 10.56
N ALA A 267 -2.99 -3.06 11.48
CA ALA A 267 -3.67 -2.02 12.25
C ALA A 267 -4.19 -0.86 11.38
N ASP A 268 -3.44 -0.43 10.35
CA ASP A 268 -3.90 0.60 9.40
C ASP A 268 -5.07 0.10 8.54
N ASN A 269 -5.04 -1.17 8.13
CA ASN A 269 -6.14 -1.78 7.38
C ASN A 269 -7.41 -1.91 8.25
N LEU A 270 -7.29 -2.36 9.50
CA LEU A 270 -8.42 -2.39 10.44
C LEU A 270 -9.00 -0.98 10.69
N HIS A 271 -8.13 0.02 10.79
CA HIS A 271 -8.55 1.41 10.90
C HIS A 271 -9.30 1.88 9.63
N SER A 272 -8.79 1.57 8.43
CA SER A 272 -9.45 1.93 7.17
C SER A 272 -10.81 1.25 7.05
N LEU A 273 -10.90 -0.06 7.38
CA LEU A 273 -12.17 -0.78 7.43
C LEU A 273 -13.18 -0.11 8.37
N THR A 274 -12.75 0.24 9.59
CA THR A 274 -13.64 0.89 10.58
C THR A 274 -14.14 2.25 10.08
N VAL A 275 -13.30 3.00 9.35
CA VAL A 275 -13.73 4.29 8.76
C VAL A 275 -14.75 4.05 7.65
N HIS A 276 -14.54 3.07 6.77
CA HIS A 276 -15.51 2.73 5.71
C HIS A 276 -16.86 2.29 6.29
N GLU A 277 -16.84 1.45 7.34
CA GLU A 277 -18.06 1.04 8.05
C GLU A 277 -18.77 2.24 8.69
N ALA A 278 -18.03 3.18 9.28
CA ALA A 278 -18.61 4.39 9.85
C ALA A 278 -19.21 5.31 8.78
N GLU A 279 -18.58 5.44 7.60
CA GLU A 279 -19.11 6.19 6.45
C GLU A 279 -20.36 5.53 5.85
N ALA A 280 -20.45 4.21 5.85
CA ALA A 280 -21.63 3.47 5.41
C ALA A 280 -22.78 3.52 6.45
N PHE A 281 -22.44 3.56 7.75
CA PHE A 281 -23.40 3.58 8.84
C PHE A 281 -24.10 4.93 9.01
N GLU A 282 -23.36 6.04 8.88
CA GLU A 282 -23.92 7.40 8.90
C GLU A 282 -23.46 8.16 7.65
N ALA A 283 -24.41 8.65 6.88
CA ALA A 283 -24.11 9.46 5.68
C ALA A 283 -23.29 10.68 6.06
N VAL A 284 -22.09 10.78 5.49
CA VAL A 284 -21.22 11.93 5.67
C VAL A 284 -21.74 13.10 4.84
N LYS A 285 -21.87 14.27 5.45
CA LYS A 285 -22.33 15.50 4.80
C LYS A 285 -21.40 15.87 3.62
N ASP A 286 -21.99 16.32 2.52
CA ASP A 286 -21.23 16.79 1.35
C ASP A 286 -20.20 17.85 1.72
N GLY A 287 -18.99 17.74 1.15
CA GLY A 287 -17.85 18.59 1.48
C GLY A 287 -17.11 18.24 2.77
N TYR A 288 -17.51 17.17 3.45
CA TYR A 288 -16.84 16.67 4.64
C TYR A 288 -16.35 15.24 4.45
N LYS A 289 -15.42 14.81 5.32
CA LYS A 289 -14.96 13.43 5.46
C LYS A 289 -14.66 13.13 6.91
N ILE A 290 -14.64 11.86 7.26
CA ILE A 290 -14.28 11.43 8.63
C ILE A 290 -12.85 11.87 8.96
N ASN A 291 -12.67 12.41 10.17
CA ASN A 291 -11.35 12.73 10.71
C ASN A 291 -10.58 11.44 11.04
N ARG A 292 -9.81 10.95 10.09
CA ARG A 292 -9.03 9.70 10.23
C ARG A 292 -8.01 9.72 11.38
N THR A 293 -7.55 10.89 11.80
CA THR A 293 -6.64 11.00 12.96
C THR A 293 -7.39 10.76 14.26
N TYR A 294 -8.59 11.31 14.38
CA TYR A 294 -9.48 11.05 15.52
C TYR A 294 -9.89 9.56 15.54
N ALA A 295 -10.36 9.03 14.41
CA ALA A 295 -10.76 7.63 14.27
C ALA A 295 -9.63 6.68 14.69
N PHE A 296 -8.39 6.95 14.26
CA PHE A 296 -7.23 6.17 14.67
C PHE A 296 -6.97 6.24 16.17
N SER A 297 -7.04 7.42 16.76
CA SER A 297 -6.82 7.61 18.20
C SER A 297 -7.92 6.92 19.03
N HIS A 298 -9.15 6.93 18.54
CA HIS A 298 -10.27 6.23 19.17
C HIS A 298 -10.10 4.71 19.08
N LEU A 299 -9.82 4.19 17.89
CA LEU A 299 -9.62 2.76 17.66
C LEU A 299 -8.42 2.19 18.43
N LYS A 300 -7.33 2.96 18.54
CA LYS A 300 -6.16 2.57 19.35
C LYS A 300 -6.52 2.24 20.80
N ARG A 301 -7.55 2.88 21.37
CA ARG A 301 -8.02 2.61 22.73
C ARG A 301 -8.94 1.38 22.81
N CYS A 302 -9.76 1.15 21.79
CA CYS A 302 -10.75 0.08 21.77
C CYS A 302 -10.17 -1.26 21.32
N LEU A 303 -9.32 -1.24 20.28
CA LEU A 303 -8.84 -2.44 19.58
C LEU A 303 -8.11 -3.44 20.50
N PRO A 304 -7.19 -3.04 21.41
CA PRO A 304 -6.54 -3.99 22.30
C PRO A 304 -7.53 -4.75 23.19
N ARG A 305 -8.54 -4.05 23.70
CA ARG A 305 -9.58 -4.67 24.52
C ARG A 305 -10.41 -5.68 23.72
N TRP A 306 -10.79 -5.33 22.50
CA TRP A 306 -11.57 -6.20 21.62
C TRP A 306 -10.80 -7.46 21.18
N LEU A 307 -9.50 -7.34 20.95
CA LEU A 307 -8.68 -8.47 20.50
C LEU A 307 -8.26 -9.40 21.65
N LEU A 308 -8.11 -8.87 22.86
CA LEU A 308 -7.50 -9.63 23.96
C LEU A 308 -8.52 -10.22 24.95
N ILE A 309 -9.72 -9.63 25.08
CA ILE A 309 -10.58 -9.99 26.21
C ILE A 309 -12.00 -10.33 25.81
N LEU A 310 -12.65 -9.46 25.08
CA LEU A 310 -14.07 -9.55 24.77
C LEU A 310 -14.30 -9.01 23.37
N MET A 311 -14.79 -9.86 22.49
CA MET A 311 -15.43 -9.37 21.27
C MET A 311 -16.43 -8.27 21.66
N PRO A 312 -16.41 -7.10 20.99
CA PRO A 312 -17.37 -6.05 21.29
C PRO A 312 -18.79 -6.58 21.06
N THR A 313 -19.71 -6.22 21.92
CA THR A 313 -21.13 -6.43 21.60
C THR A 313 -21.48 -5.59 20.37
N ALA A 314 -22.50 -5.98 19.62
CA ALA A 314 -22.97 -5.20 18.47
C ALA A 314 -23.26 -3.73 18.86
N GLY A 315 -23.83 -3.49 20.04
CA GLY A 315 -24.07 -2.13 20.55
C GLY A 315 -22.79 -1.32 20.79
N GLN A 316 -21.75 -1.93 21.34
CA GLN A 316 -20.44 -1.27 21.55
C GLN A 316 -19.76 -0.95 20.22
N PHE A 317 -19.83 -1.85 19.25
CA PHE A 317 -19.29 -1.61 17.92
C PHE A 317 -20.01 -0.46 17.21
N VAL A 318 -21.35 -0.49 17.20
CA VAL A 318 -22.19 0.59 16.65
C VAL A 318 -21.92 1.93 17.35
N ALA A 319 -21.78 1.96 18.68
CA ALA A 319 -21.42 3.19 19.40
C ALA A 319 -20.06 3.74 18.95
N THR A 320 -19.08 2.88 18.69
CA THR A 320 -17.78 3.28 18.16
C THR A 320 -17.89 3.86 16.75
N LEU A 321 -18.66 3.25 15.85
CA LEU A 321 -18.89 3.76 14.49
C LEU A 321 -19.55 5.13 14.52
N LYS A 322 -20.58 5.33 15.34
CA LYS A 322 -21.27 6.62 15.54
C LYS A 322 -20.32 7.69 16.06
N GLU A 323 -19.47 7.35 17.03
CA GLU A 323 -18.51 8.31 17.58
C GLU A 323 -17.47 8.74 16.55
N ILE A 324 -17.00 7.81 15.71
CA ILE A 324 -16.09 8.09 14.60
C ILE A 324 -16.77 8.96 13.54
N ALA A 325 -17.99 8.64 13.15
CA ALA A 325 -18.76 9.33 12.11
C ALA A 325 -19.08 10.80 12.49
N LYS A 326 -19.25 11.12 13.76
CA LYS A 326 -19.50 12.48 14.25
C LYS A 326 -18.30 13.42 14.05
N ASN A 327 -17.08 12.87 13.97
CA ASN A 327 -15.85 13.66 13.89
C ASN A 327 -15.44 13.88 12.44
N LEU A 328 -15.94 14.96 11.86
CA LEU A 328 -15.74 15.33 10.47
C LEU A 328 -14.69 16.43 10.31
N ILE A 329 -14.04 16.44 9.15
CA ILE A 329 -13.19 17.54 8.68
C ILE A 329 -13.63 17.95 7.28
N GLY A 330 -13.57 19.24 6.98
CA GLY A 330 -13.88 19.76 5.64
C GLY A 330 -12.90 19.21 4.58
N VAL A 331 -13.41 18.86 3.42
CA VAL A 331 -12.60 18.52 2.26
C VAL A 331 -12.16 19.82 1.62
N VAL A 332 -10.84 20.07 1.57
CA VAL A 332 -10.27 21.18 0.80
C VAL A 332 -9.77 20.59 -0.51
N PRO A 333 -10.45 20.83 -1.64
CA PRO A 333 -10.01 20.31 -2.92
C PRO A 333 -8.70 20.97 -3.36
N ASP A 334 -7.84 20.18 -4.00
CA ASP A 334 -6.67 20.62 -4.79
C ASP A 334 -5.61 21.49 -4.10
N VAL A 335 -5.40 21.37 -2.80
CA VAL A 335 -4.27 22.01 -2.15
C VAL A 335 -2.99 21.18 -2.36
N SER A 336 -2.37 21.36 -3.53
CA SER A 336 -0.98 20.92 -3.75
C SER A 336 -0.03 21.91 -3.07
N LYS A 337 0.60 21.49 -1.96
CA LYS A 337 1.69 22.26 -1.38
C LYS A 337 2.96 22.00 -2.18
N PRO A 338 3.68 23.03 -2.66
CA PRO A 338 4.97 22.82 -3.32
C PRO A 338 5.92 22.06 -2.40
N ARG A 339 6.72 21.17 -2.95
CA ARG A 339 7.75 20.46 -2.16
C ARG A 339 8.75 21.49 -1.65
N PRO A 340 9.07 21.51 -0.34
CA PRO A 340 10.10 22.37 0.16
C PRO A 340 11.44 22.05 -0.51
N ASN A 341 12.18 23.06 -0.93
CA ASN A 341 13.48 22.93 -1.60
C ASN A 341 14.59 22.34 -0.69
N HIS A 342 14.33 22.20 0.59
CA HIS A 342 15.27 21.61 1.53
C HIS A 342 14.76 20.27 2.05
N PRO A 343 15.61 19.23 2.14
CA PRO A 343 15.24 17.98 2.77
C PRO A 343 14.87 18.26 4.24
N LYS A 344 13.70 17.75 4.66
CA LYS A 344 13.30 17.84 6.07
C LYS A 344 14.36 17.13 6.92
N PRO A 345 14.80 17.70 8.04
CA PRO A 345 15.71 17.02 8.94
C PRO A 345 15.04 15.71 9.40
N HIS A 346 15.77 14.61 9.27
CA HIS A 346 15.27 13.31 9.71
C HIS A 346 15.11 13.35 11.24
N ARG A 347 13.97 12.86 11.72
CA ARG A 347 13.81 12.58 13.14
C ARG A 347 14.87 11.57 13.57
N LYS A 348 15.43 11.77 14.78
CA LYS A 348 16.31 10.76 15.37
C LYS A 348 15.56 9.43 15.44
N HIS A 349 16.20 8.36 15.00
CA HIS A 349 15.61 7.04 15.11
C HIS A 349 15.41 6.68 16.58
N ALA A 350 14.21 6.27 16.93
CA ALA A 350 13.93 5.78 18.27
C ALA A 350 13.83 4.26 18.20
N TYR A 351 14.69 3.61 18.97
CA TYR A 351 14.67 2.17 19.21
C TYR A 351 13.46 1.75 20.05
N LYS A 352 13.00 2.62 20.92
CA LYS A 352 11.77 2.43 21.69
C LYS A 352 10.85 3.62 21.44
N SER A 353 9.60 3.32 21.09
CA SER A 353 8.57 4.33 21.13
C SER A 353 8.49 4.82 22.58
N THR A 354 8.86 6.08 22.80
CA THR A 354 8.43 6.76 24.02
C THR A 354 6.92 6.88 23.89
N CYS A 355 6.20 6.08 24.65
CA CYS A 355 4.77 6.24 24.85
C CYS A 355 4.48 7.55 25.56
#